data_be4d93282309b89856bff3901320070e
#
_entry.id   be4d93282309b89856bff3901320070e
#
_cell.length_a   1.000
_cell.length_b   1.000
_cell.length_c   1.000
_cell.angle_alpha   90.00
_cell.angle_beta   90.00
_cell.angle_gamma   90.00
#
_symmetry.space_group_name_H-M   'P 1'
#
loop_
_entity.id
_entity.type
_entity.pdbx_description
1 polymer ?
#
loop_
_entity_poly.entity_id
_entity_poly.type
_entity_poly.pdbx_seq_one_letter_code
_entity_poly.pdbx_strand_id
1 'polypeptide(L)'
;YWASWCEPCKAEMRALRELQAKYSKQKLRIVGINLDNDAAAAKAFLKSSPYSWTHLYEKGGLDGRLAVQLGVLTLPVNIVVDANGTVAKSSVHWSELEGILQKIAR
;
A
#
# COMPACT_ATOMS: atom_id res chain seq x y z
N TYR A 1 -3.02 0.26 1.20
CA TYR A 1 -3.79 1.05 2.17
C TYR A 1 -3.20 0.89 3.55
N TRP A 2 -2.99 1.99 4.25
CA TRP A 2 -2.35 1.97 5.57
C TRP A 2 -2.82 3.15 6.42
N ALA A 3 -2.51 3.08 7.70
CA ALA A 3 -2.72 4.19 8.62
C ALA A 3 -1.64 4.16 9.71
N SER A 4 -1.33 5.30 10.29
CA SER A 4 -0.28 5.41 11.31
C SER A 4 -0.64 4.65 12.60
N TRP A 5 -1.94 4.43 12.85
CA TRP A 5 -2.43 3.67 14.01
C TRP A 5 -2.49 2.16 13.77
N CYS A 6 -2.23 1.71 12.55
CA CYS A 6 -2.34 0.29 12.16
C CYS A 6 -1.00 -0.40 12.31
N GLU A 7 -0.78 -1.13 13.40
CA GLU A 7 0.48 -1.83 13.63
C GLU A 7 0.80 -2.91 12.58
N PRO A 8 -0.17 -3.75 12.16
CA PRO A 8 0.10 -4.69 11.07
C PRO A 8 0.48 -4.00 9.76
N CYS A 9 -0.07 -2.82 9.48
CA CYS A 9 0.29 -2.05 8.28
C CYS A 9 1.76 -1.64 8.32
N LYS A 10 2.27 -1.23 9.47
CA LYS A 10 3.66 -0.84 9.64
C LYS A 10 4.61 -2.00 9.37
N ALA A 11 4.26 -3.19 9.86
CA ALA A 11 5.04 -4.40 9.60
C ALA A 11 5.06 -4.72 8.10
N GLU A 12 3.92 -4.63 7.42
CA GLU A 12 3.85 -4.84 5.98
C GLU A 12 4.63 -3.81 5.19
N MET A 13 4.60 -2.55 5.60
CA MET A 13 5.36 -1.49 4.92
C MET A 13 6.86 -1.76 4.98
N ARG A 14 7.37 -2.29 6.09
CA ARG A 14 8.77 -2.69 6.18
C ARG A 14 9.10 -3.82 5.21
N ALA A 15 8.20 -4.82 5.13
CA ALA A 15 8.36 -5.93 4.19
C ALA A 15 8.31 -5.46 2.74
N LEU A 16 7.39 -4.54 2.43
CA LEU A 16 7.27 -3.96 1.09
C LEU A 16 8.50 -3.13 0.70
N ARG A 17 9.13 -2.46 1.66
CA ARG A 17 10.36 -1.73 1.38
C ARG A 17 11.49 -2.67 0.97
N GLU A 18 11.60 -3.82 1.62
CA GLU A 18 12.58 -4.84 1.23
C GLU A 18 12.27 -5.39 -0.16
N LEU A 19 11.00 -5.61 -0.46
CA LEU A 19 10.56 -6.07 -1.76
C LEU A 19 10.87 -5.05 -2.87
N GLN A 20 10.65 -3.76 -2.59
CA GLN A 20 10.98 -2.69 -3.53
C GLN A 20 12.50 -2.61 -3.81
N ALA A 21 13.32 -2.90 -2.80
CA ALA A 21 14.77 -2.96 -3.01
C ALA A 21 15.17 -4.13 -3.89
N LYS A 22 14.43 -5.23 -3.85
CA LYS A 22 14.69 -6.42 -4.65
C LYS A 22 14.22 -6.27 -6.11
N TYR A 23 13.10 -5.58 -6.32
CA TYR A 23 12.53 -5.35 -7.65
C TYR A 23 12.66 -3.88 -8.01
N SER A 24 13.13 -3.58 -9.23
CA SER A 24 13.29 -2.20 -9.68
C SER A 24 11.93 -1.49 -9.79
N LYS A 25 11.96 -0.16 -9.78
CA LYS A 25 10.74 0.65 -9.95
C LYS A 25 10.04 0.41 -11.28
N GLN A 26 10.75 -0.13 -12.27
CA GLN A 26 10.16 -0.50 -13.54
C GLN A 26 9.33 -1.77 -13.45
N LYS A 27 9.67 -2.67 -12.53
CA LYS A 27 8.97 -3.93 -12.32
C LYS A 27 7.94 -3.86 -11.20
N LEU A 28 8.23 -3.09 -10.17
CA LEU A 28 7.34 -2.91 -9.03
C LEU A 28 7.25 -1.44 -8.66
N ARG A 29 6.06 -0.89 -8.74
CA ARG A 29 5.78 0.45 -8.25
C ARG A 29 4.77 0.35 -7.11
N ILE A 30 5.14 0.90 -5.97
CA ILE A 30 4.28 0.92 -4.80
C ILE A 30 3.64 2.30 -4.65
N VAL A 31 2.35 2.33 -4.39
CA VAL A 31 1.62 3.55 -4.03
C VAL A 31 0.94 3.30 -2.70
N GLY A 32 1.26 4.11 -1.71
CA GLY A 32 0.63 4.03 -0.40
C GLY A 32 -0.59 4.95 -0.34
N ILE A 33 -1.73 4.43 0.05
CA ILE A 33 -2.92 5.23 0.28
C ILE A 33 -3.18 5.27 1.77
N ASN A 34 -3.03 6.47 2.35
CA ASN A 34 -3.18 6.66 3.78
C ASN A 34 -4.64 6.92 4.15
N LEU A 35 -5.10 6.21 5.16
CA LEU A 35 -6.47 6.29 5.65
C LEU A 35 -6.55 6.83 7.09
N ASP A 36 -5.54 7.58 7.54
CA ASP A 36 -5.65 8.32 8.79
C ASP A 36 -6.74 9.38 8.67
N ASN A 37 -7.44 9.64 9.77
CA ASN A 37 -8.43 10.74 9.80
C ASN A 37 -7.74 12.11 9.87
N ASP A 38 -6.46 12.14 10.22
CA ASP A 38 -5.67 13.34 10.35
C ASP A 38 -4.39 13.21 9.52
N ALA A 39 -4.24 14.07 8.51
CA ALA A 39 -3.07 14.08 7.65
C ALA A 39 -1.77 14.36 8.44
N ALA A 40 -1.84 15.10 9.54
CA ALA A 40 -0.68 15.39 10.36
C ALA A 40 -0.10 14.12 10.99
N ALA A 41 -0.95 13.17 11.39
CA ALA A 41 -0.50 11.89 11.93
C ALA A 41 0.28 11.08 10.88
N ALA A 42 -0.19 11.06 9.65
CA ALA A 42 0.50 10.39 8.55
C ALA A 42 1.85 11.03 8.26
N LYS A 43 1.89 12.35 8.20
CA LYS A 43 3.13 13.09 7.95
C LYS A 43 4.16 12.87 9.05
N ALA A 44 3.74 12.88 10.32
CA ALA A 44 4.62 12.64 11.45
C ALA A 44 5.22 11.24 11.39
N PHE A 45 4.41 10.23 11.07
CA PHE A 45 4.89 8.87 10.91
C PHE A 45 5.92 8.76 9.78
N LEU A 46 5.65 9.33 8.61
CA LEU A 46 6.54 9.26 7.44
C LEU A 46 7.85 10.04 7.68
N LYS A 47 7.83 11.06 8.53
CA LYS A 47 9.04 11.79 8.90
C LYS A 47 9.99 10.92 9.72
N SER A 48 9.45 10.12 10.63
CA SER A 48 10.25 9.23 11.48
C SER A 48 10.60 7.90 10.78
N SER A 49 9.78 7.46 9.83
CA SER A 49 9.97 6.20 9.09
C SER A 49 9.73 6.45 7.61
N PRO A 50 10.68 7.07 6.90
CA PRO A 50 10.47 7.44 5.50
C PRO A 50 10.44 6.23 4.58
N TYR A 51 9.52 6.28 3.62
CA TYR A 51 9.40 5.31 2.54
C TYR A 51 9.45 6.05 1.21
N SER A 52 10.13 5.47 0.23
CA SER A 52 10.46 6.16 -1.02
C SER A 52 9.33 6.20 -2.05
N TRP A 53 8.28 5.41 -1.87
CA TRP A 53 7.19 5.38 -2.85
C TRP A 53 6.20 6.53 -2.64
N THR A 54 5.34 6.73 -3.64
CA THR A 54 4.32 7.76 -3.61
C THR A 54 3.30 7.49 -2.51
N HIS A 55 2.99 8.52 -1.74
CA HIS A 55 1.98 8.47 -0.70
C HIS A 55 0.82 9.38 -1.05
N LEU A 56 -0.38 8.82 -1.06
CA LEU A 56 -1.62 9.57 -1.26
C LEU A 56 -2.39 9.59 0.07
N TYR A 57 -3.00 10.72 0.36
CA TYR A 57 -3.87 10.86 1.53
C TYR A 57 -5.31 10.99 1.06
N GLU A 58 -6.18 10.15 1.62
CA GLU A 58 -7.62 10.21 1.33
C GLU A 58 -8.37 10.68 2.57
N LYS A 59 -9.00 11.84 2.46
CA LYS A 59 -9.82 12.39 3.53
C LYS A 59 -10.99 11.47 3.82
N GLY A 60 -11.28 11.25 5.10
CA GLY A 60 -12.39 10.41 5.53
C GLY A 60 -12.00 8.99 5.93
N GLY A 61 -10.73 8.62 5.79
CA GLY A 61 -10.26 7.29 6.19
C GLY A 61 -10.99 6.18 5.46
N LEU A 62 -11.51 5.18 6.21
CA LEU A 62 -12.25 4.07 5.63
C LEU A 62 -13.57 4.47 5.01
N ASP A 63 -14.11 5.64 5.38
CA ASP A 63 -15.32 6.20 4.76
C ASP A 63 -14.98 7.07 3.55
N GLY A 64 -13.72 7.24 3.23
CA GLY A 64 -13.28 8.04 2.11
C GLY A 64 -13.63 7.40 0.76
N ARG A 65 -13.66 8.23 -0.27
CA ARG A 65 -14.09 7.81 -1.61
C ARG A 65 -13.30 6.62 -2.14
N LEU A 66 -11.97 6.67 -2.06
CA LEU A 66 -11.13 5.60 -2.61
C LEU A 66 -11.34 4.29 -1.86
N ALA A 67 -11.45 4.35 -0.54
CA ALA A 67 -11.68 3.15 0.26
C ALA A 67 -13.03 2.52 -0.08
N VAL A 68 -14.07 3.34 -0.18
CA VAL A 68 -15.43 2.87 -0.50
C VAL A 68 -15.49 2.28 -1.90
N GLN A 69 -14.90 2.96 -2.90
CA GLN A 69 -14.94 2.50 -4.29
C GLN A 69 -14.19 1.18 -4.48
N LEU A 70 -13.12 0.95 -3.74
CA LEU A 70 -12.33 -0.26 -3.85
C LEU A 70 -12.70 -1.34 -2.84
N GLY A 71 -13.75 -1.10 -2.05
CA GLY A 71 -14.27 -2.08 -1.11
C GLY A 71 -13.38 -2.32 0.09
N VAL A 72 -12.60 -1.31 0.49
CA VAL A 72 -11.70 -1.43 1.65
C VAL A 72 -12.51 -1.25 2.93
N LEU A 73 -12.64 -2.31 3.70
CA LEU A 73 -13.39 -2.33 4.94
C LEU A 73 -12.51 -2.37 6.18
N THR A 74 -11.29 -2.83 6.03
CA THR A 74 -10.35 -3.03 7.13
C THR A 74 -8.92 -2.88 6.64
N LEU A 75 -7.97 -2.73 7.56
CA LEU A 75 -6.55 -2.63 7.25
C LEU A 75 -5.78 -3.77 7.94
N PRO A 76 -4.65 -4.22 7.36
CA PRO A 76 -4.06 -3.76 6.11
C PRO A 76 -4.73 -4.38 4.88
N VAL A 77 -4.69 -3.67 3.76
CA VAL A 77 -5.17 -4.16 2.47
C VAL A 77 -4.17 -3.79 1.39
N ASN A 78 -3.84 -4.77 0.56
CA ASN A 78 -2.99 -4.56 -0.61
C ASN A 78 -3.76 -5.00 -1.86
N ILE A 79 -3.69 -4.17 -2.89
CA ILE A 79 -4.31 -4.45 -4.18
C ILE A 79 -3.19 -4.46 -5.22
N VAL A 80 -3.14 -5.50 -6.03
CA VAL A 80 -2.15 -5.64 -7.10
C VAL A 80 -2.80 -5.28 -8.42
N VAL A 81 -2.17 -4.36 -9.14
CA VAL A 81 -2.62 -3.89 -10.45
C VAL A 81 -1.54 -4.25 -11.46
N ASP A 82 -1.95 -4.82 -12.60
CA ASP A 82 -1.01 -5.20 -13.65
C ASP A 82 -0.61 -3.99 -14.52
N ALA A 83 0.26 -4.22 -15.50
CA ALA A 83 0.76 -3.17 -16.38
C ALA A 83 -0.32 -2.52 -17.23
N ASN A 84 -1.47 -3.16 -17.41
CA ASN A 84 -2.59 -2.64 -18.16
C ASN A 84 -3.57 -1.83 -17.30
N GLY A 85 -3.30 -1.70 -16.01
CA GLY A 85 -4.18 -0.99 -15.08
C GLY A 85 -5.34 -1.85 -14.56
N THR A 86 -5.31 -3.15 -14.83
CA THR A 86 -6.34 -4.08 -14.37
C THR A 86 -5.95 -4.65 -13.01
N VAL A 87 -6.91 -4.74 -12.09
CA VAL A 87 -6.70 -5.36 -10.78
C VAL A 87 -6.44 -6.85 -10.99
N ALA A 88 -5.20 -7.27 -10.74
CA ALA A 88 -4.81 -8.68 -10.85
C ALA A 88 -5.29 -9.48 -9.64
N LYS A 89 -5.23 -8.87 -8.45
CA LYS A 89 -5.74 -9.50 -7.23
C LYS A 89 -6.02 -8.42 -6.19
N SER A 90 -7.15 -8.54 -5.51
CA SER A 90 -7.51 -7.69 -4.37
C SER A 90 -7.26 -8.43 -3.06
N SER A 91 -7.07 -7.68 -1.97
CA SER A 91 -6.90 -8.23 -0.62
C SER A 91 -5.75 -9.24 -0.54
N VAL A 92 -4.55 -8.80 -0.97
CA VAL A 92 -3.36 -9.64 -0.99
C VAL A 92 -2.58 -9.45 0.30
N HIS A 93 -2.19 -10.56 0.95
CA HIS A 93 -1.24 -10.52 2.06
C HIS A 93 0.17 -10.32 1.50
N TRP A 94 1.03 -9.58 2.23
CA TRP A 94 2.38 -9.26 1.73
C TRP A 94 3.21 -10.53 1.41
N SER A 95 2.97 -11.62 2.14
CA SER A 95 3.69 -12.88 1.91
C SER A 95 3.38 -13.52 0.56
N GLU A 96 2.25 -13.15 -0.06
CA GLU A 96 1.84 -13.65 -1.38
C GLU A 96 2.37 -12.78 -2.53
N LEU A 97 2.80 -11.55 -2.23
CA LEU A 97 3.14 -10.57 -3.27
C LEU A 97 4.28 -11.02 -4.16
N GLU A 98 5.34 -11.60 -3.60
CA GLU A 98 6.48 -12.00 -4.41
C GLU A 98 6.11 -13.05 -5.44
N GLY A 99 5.29 -14.05 -5.07
CA GLY A 99 4.80 -15.05 -6.00
C GLY A 99 3.97 -14.45 -7.12
N ILE A 100 3.12 -13.48 -6.79
CA ILE A 100 2.31 -12.78 -7.79
C ILE A 100 3.20 -11.96 -8.73
N LEU A 101 4.19 -11.24 -8.19
CA LEU A 101 5.11 -10.44 -8.98
C LEU A 101 5.93 -11.29 -9.94
N GLN A 102 6.35 -12.46 -9.53
CA GLN A 102 7.08 -13.39 -10.40
C GLN A 102 6.25 -13.80 -11.61
N LYS A 103 4.95 -13.86 -11.48
CA LYS A 103 4.05 -14.21 -12.59
C LYS A 103 3.76 -13.06 -13.52
N ILE A 104 3.56 -11.84 -12.99
CA ILE A 104 3.08 -10.71 -13.79
C ILE A 104 4.19 -9.74 -14.22
N ALA A 105 5.33 -9.72 -13.54
CA ALA A 105 6.44 -8.81 -13.82
C ALA A 105 7.51 -9.39 -14.73
N ARG A 106 7.21 -10.48 -15.38
CA ARG A 106 8.13 -11.14 -16.33
C ARG A 106 8.28 -10.36 -17.62
#